data_d4c2b38dc1c5fc391d21037a7c9abe07
#
_entry.id   d4c2b38dc1c5fc391d21037a7c9abe07
#
_cell.length_a   1.000
_cell.length_b   1.000
_cell.length_c   1.000
_cell.angle_alpha   90.00
_cell.angle_beta   90.00
_cell.angle_gamma   90.00
#
_symmetry.space_group_name_H-M   'P 1'
#
loop_
_entity.id
_entity.type
_entity.pdbx_description
1 polymer ?
#
loop_
_entity_poly.entity_id
_entity_poly.type
_entity_poly.pdbx_seq_one_letter_code
_entity_poly.pdbx_strand_id
1 'polypeptide(L)'
;MSTISRREFVGTTALAIGTAASLAANPLGLPIGSQTYPHRKRIKDGDFAGLCADMAKAGIRSIELCTPTYAEFASLTDGKQVKKILDDHGLVCPSAHCGMKALRTRQQEMIAWAKDIGMTQMATASLAAPMQNGMTTMDTVKAAAAEYNKIAAEAAKAGLQQVLHDEGFESAKVEGDGRVTYQVLLELLDPKLVKMQFQMTAMRAVGDPVMYFKKYPGRFISMHVQGVDLNAPAPEGNRATPTNVPVGKDSLDWRAIFEAAKTGGLKNYFVEQDWDTTIQSVAYLKKLKV
;
A
#
# COMPACT_ATOMS: atom_id res chain seq x y z
N MET A 1 -15.78 34.79 -27.41
CA MET A 1 -14.53 34.04 -27.35
C MET A 1 -13.57 34.82 -26.45
N SER A 2 -13.34 34.35 -25.23
CA SER A 2 -12.45 34.99 -24.26
C SER A 2 -11.01 34.58 -24.58
N THR A 3 -10.15 35.52 -24.89
CA THR A 3 -8.72 35.28 -25.14
C THR A 3 -7.99 35.16 -23.80
N ILE A 4 -7.45 34.00 -23.53
CA ILE A 4 -6.60 33.73 -22.33
C ILE A 4 -5.37 34.63 -22.44
N SER A 5 -5.06 35.41 -21.40
CA SER A 5 -3.92 36.31 -21.39
C SER A 5 -2.58 35.55 -21.34
N ARG A 6 -1.51 36.10 -21.95
CA ARG A 6 -0.15 35.53 -21.92
C ARG A 6 0.39 35.24 -20.51
N ARG A 7 -0.09 35.95 -19.49
CA ARG A 7 0.33 35.75 -18.09
C ARG A 7 -0.28 34.48 -17.47
N GLU A 8 -1.52 34.13 -17.82
CA GLU A 8 -2.18 32.93 -17.31
C GLU A 8 -1.57 31.64 -17.93
N PHE A 9 -1.16 31.70 -19.21
CA PHE A 9 -0.51 30.58 -19.88
C PHE A 9 0.87 30.25 -19.29
N VAL A 10 1.68 31.26 -18.92
CA VAL A 10 3.01 31.07 -18.32
C VAL A 10 2.91 30.49 -16.90
N GLY A 11 1.91 30.89 -16.09
CA GLY A 11 1.70 30.36 -14.74
C GLY A 11 1.33 28.86 -14.71
N THR A 12 0.42 28.45 -15.60
CA THR A 12 -0.04 27.05 -15.67
C THR A 12 1.05 26.09 -16.19
N THR A 13 1.85 26.57 -17.17
CA THR A 13 2.94 25.76 -17.74
C THR A 13 4.10 25.57 -16.76
N ALA A 14 4.44 26.60 -15.97
CA ALA A 14 5.50 26.51 -14.97
C ALA A 14 5.16 25.56 -13.82
N LEU A 15 3.90 25.51 -13.37
CA LEU A 15 3.46 24.60 -12.31
C LEU A 15 3.47 23.13 -12.80
N ALA A 16 3.01 22.89 -14.03
CA ALA A 16 3.00 21.55 -14.62
C ALA A 16 4.42 21.03 -14.89
N ILE A 17 5.35 21.87 -15.33
CA ILE A 17 6.74 21.50 -15.55
C ILE A 17 7.45 21.26 -14.21
N GLY A 18 7.19 22.04 -13.18
CA GLY A 18 7.76 21.87 -11.85
C GLY A 18 7.33 20.57 -11.17
N THR A 19 6.06 20.19 -11.30
CA THR A 19 5.55 18.92 -10.76
C THR A 19 6.06 17.71 -11.52
N ALA A 20 6.13 17.77 -12.85
CA ALA A 20 6.67 16.67 -13.67
C ALA A 20 8.18 16.46 -13.41
N ALA A 21 8.97 17.52 -13.32
CA ALA A 21 10.40 17.41 -13.00
C ALA A 21 10.65 16.92 -11.57
N SER A 22 9.79 17.27 -10.60
CA SER A 22 9.87 16.77 -9.22
C SER A 22 9.57 15.26 -9.13
N LEU A 23 8.58 14.77 -9.89
CA LEU A 23 8.23 13.35 -9.91
C LEU A 23 9.28 12.49 -10.65
N ALA A 24 9.89 13.00 -11.70
CA ALA A 24 10.94 12.31 -12.44
C ALA A 24 12.20 12.00 -11.58
N ALA A 25 12.37 12.68 -10.45
CA ALA A 25 13.46 12.43 -9.50
C ALA A 25 13.15 11.30 -8.51
N ASN A 26 11.88 10.91 -8.35
CA ASN A 26 11.47 9.85 -7.43
C ASN A 26 11.67 8.45 -8.05
N PRO A 27 11.79 7.40 -7.24
CA PRO A 27 11.87 6.04 -7.75
C PRO A 27 10.76 5.75 -8.76
N LEU A 28 11.13 5.28 -9.94
CA LEU A 28 10.23 4.98 -11.08
C LEU A 28 9.37 6.16 -11.57
N GLY A 29 9.68 7.41 -11.18
CA GLY A 29 8.83 8.57 -11.48
C GLY A 29 7.47 8.57 -10.79
N LEU A 30 7.28 7.73 -9.77
CA LEU A 30 6.04 7.62 -9.00
C LEU A 30 6.04 8.59 -7.81
N PRO A 31 4.86 9.09 -7.38
CA PRO A 31 4.75 9.88 -6.16
C PRO A 31 5.26 9.10 -4.95
N ILE A 32 6.06 9.74 -4.09
CA ILE A 32 6.38 9.15 -2.79
C ILE A 32 5.11 9.11 -1.97
N GLY A 33 4.75 7.90 -1.50
CA GLY A 33 3.57 7.64 -0.70
C GLY A 33 3.89 7.41 0.78
N SER A 34 2.86 7.56 1.63
CA SER A 34 2.90 7.13 3.04
C SER A 34 1.62 6.41 3.41
N GLN A 35 1.75 5.27 4.06
CA GLN A 35 0.64 4.59 4.72
C GLN A 35 0.31 5.33 6.03
N THR A 36 -0.97 5.52 6.32
CA THR A 36 -1.41 6.36 7.44
C THR A 36 -1.62 5.59 8.75
N TYR A 37 -1.54 4.27 8.74
CA TYR A 37 -1.74 3.45 9.94
C TYR A 37 -0.74 3.74 11.07
N PRO A 38 0.57 3.97 10.83
CA PRO A 38 1.50 4.41 11.87
C PRO A 38 1.09 5.75 12.52
N HIS A 39 0.36 6.58 11.79
CA HIS A 39 -0.09 7.92 12.21
C HIS A 39 -1.55 7.94 12.70
N ARG A 40 -2.20 6.77 12.85
CA ARG A 40 -3.62 6.61 13.17
C ARG A 40 -4.08 7.35 14.42
N LYS A 41 -3.17 7.58 15.40
CA LYS A 41 -3.51 8.35 16.58
C LYS A 41 -3.92 9.78 16.24
N ARG A 42 -3.20 10.47 15.35
CA ARG A 42 -3.56 11.82 14.88
C ARG A 42 -4.95 11.83 14.23
N ILE A 43 -5.24 10.82 13.41
CA ILE A 43 -6.55 10.69 12.73
C ILE A 43 -7.66 10.49 13.76
N LYS A 44 -7.46 9.60 14.75
CA LYS A 44 -8.39 9.38 15.85
C LYS A 44 -8.66 10.64 16.65
N ASP A 45 -7.62 11.45 16.88
CA ASP A 45 -7.68 12.71 17.63
C ASP A 45 -8.29 13.87 16.80
N GLY A 46 -8.73 13.62 15.53
CA GLY A 46 -9.37 14.61 14.65
C GLY A 46 -8.39 15.46 13.83
N ASP A 47 -7.09 15.17 13.85
CA ASP A 47 -6.05 15.95 13.16
C ASP A 47 -5.67 15.36 11.79
N PHE A 48 -6.64 14.90 11.01
CA PHE A 48 -6.36 14.36 9.67
C PHE A 48 -5.85 15.43 8.70
N ALA A 49 -6.43 16.63 8.72
CA ALA A 49 -5.99 17.73 7.86
C ALA A 49 -4.57 18.20 8.19
N GLY A 50 -4.22 18.32 9.48
CA GLY A 50 -2.86 18.64 9.91
C GLY A 50 -1.85 17.56 9.52
N LEU A 51 -2.22 16.29 9.61
CA LEU A 51 -1.39 15.19 9.11
C LEU A 51 -1.14 15.31 7.60
N CYS A 52 -2.18 15.61 6.80
CA CYS A 52 -2.05 15.82 5.36
C CYS A 52 -1.13 17.00 5.03
N ALA A 53 -1.25 18.12 5.76
CA ALA A 53 -0.39 19.29 5.60
C ALA A 53 1.09 18.95 5.85
N ASP A 54 1.38 18.22 6.93
CA ASP A 54 2.74 17.79 7.28
C ASP A 54 3.32 16.82 6.25
N MET A 55 2.53 15.85 5.78
CA MET A 55 2.92 14.92 4.72
C MET A 55 3.25 15.67 3.42
N ALA A 56 2.40 16.62 3.01
CA ALA A 56 2.65 17.43 1.82
C ALA A 56 3.92 18.27 1.95
N LYS A 57 4.16 18.89 3.13
CA LYS A 57 5.39 19.63 3.44
C LYS A 57 6.64 18.76 3.40
N ALA A 58 6.55 17.53 3.86
CA ALA A 58 7.64 16.54 3.78
C ALA A 58 7.94 16.10 2.34
N GLY A 59 7.04 16.39 1.39
CA GLY A 59 7.17 16.02 -0.02
C GLY A 59 6.53 14.69 -0.36
N ILE A 60 5.72 14.12 0.53
CA ILE A 60 4.80 13.03 0.24
C ILE A 60 3.70 13.59 -0.67
N ARG A 61 3.29 12.81 -1.67
CA ARG A 61 2.24 13.21 -2.64
C ARG A 61 1.15 12.16 -2.80
N SER A 62 1.33 10.99 -2.21
CA SER A 62 0.35 9.92 -2.19
C SER A 62 0.16 9.40 -0.77
N ILE A 63 -1.04 9.04 -0.39
CA ILE A 63 -1.29 8.38 0.88
C ILE A 63 -2.08 7.09 0.66
N GLU A 64 -1.93 6.15 1.57
CA GLU A 64 -2.82 5.02 1.72
C GLU A 64 -3.53 5.12 3.05
N LEU A 65 -4.87 5.01 3.03
CA LEU A 65 -5.70 5.07 4.22
C LEU A 65 -6.02 3.66 4.75
N CYS A 66 -6.65 3.60 5.92
CA CYS A 66 -7.54 2.51 6.27
C CYS A 66 -8.99 2.99 6.18
N THR A 67 -9.92 2.09 5.86
CA THR A 67 -11.35 2.43 5.77
C THR A 67 -11.91 2.82 7.14
N PRO A 68 -13.05 3.55 7.19
CA PRO A 68 -13.68 3.94 8.46
C PRO A 68 -14.17 2.77 9.34
N THR A 69 -14.01 1.53 8.88
CA THR A 69 -14.26 0.33 9.66
C THR A 69 -13.16 0.00 10.67
N TYR A 70 -11.99 0.64 10.54
CA TYR A 70 -10.95 0.64 11.57
C TYR A 70 -11.27 1.73 12.61
N ALA A 71 -11.16 1.39 13.90
CA ALA A 71 -11.61 2.25 14.98
C ALA A 71 -10.95 3.64 14.98
N GLU A 72 -9.68 3.71 14.63
CA GLU A 72 -8.92 4.96 14.60
C GLU A 72 -9.24 5.84 13.37
N PHE A 73 -9.89 5.27 12.37
CA PHE A 73 -10.30 5.94 11.13
C PHE A 73 -11.81 6.21 11.07
N ALA A 74 -12.54 5.94 12.15
CA ALA A 74 -14.00 6.03 12.19
C ALA A 74 -14.55 7.45 11.93
N SER A 75 -13.74 8.50 12.06
CA SER A 75 -14.10 9.88 11.71
C SER A 75 -14.09 10.15 10.20
N LEU A 76 -13.48 9.32 9.38
CA LEU A 76 -13.31 9.52 7.94
C LEU A 76 -14.45 8.93 7.11
N THR A 77 -15.67 8.94 7.60
CA THR A 77 -16.85 8.31 6.94
C THR A 77 -17.33 9.05 5.69
N ASP A 78 -17.15 10.37 5.63
CA ASP A 78 -17.50 11.18 4.45
C ASP A 78 -16.32 11.19 3.46
N GLY A 79 -16.40 10.33 2.43
CA GLY A 79 -15.36 10.22 1.40
C GLY A 79 -15.13 11.51 0.61
N LYS A 80 -16.20 12.31 0.39
CA LYS A 80 -16.08 13.60 -0.32
C LYS A 80 -15.33 14.62 0.52
N GLN A 81 -15.57 14.66 1.84
CA GLN A 81 -14.82 15.52 2.75
C GLN A 81 -13.35 15.07 2.83
N VAL A 82 -13.10 13.77 2.90
CA VAL A 82 -11.72 13.23 2.86
C VAL A 82 -11.03 13.66 1.56
N LYS A 83 -11.69 13.50 0.41
CA LYS A 83 -11.14 13.95 -0.87
C LYS A 83 -10.82 15.44 -0.88
N LYS A 84 -11.74 16.27 -0.38
CA LYS A 84 -11.50 17.72 -0.29
C LYS A 84 -10.24 18.04 0.52
N ILE A 85 -10.05 17.42 1.69
CA ILE A 85 -8.86 17.62 2.51
C ILE A 85 -7.59 17.24 1.74
N LEU A 86 -7.62 16.11 1.03
CA LEU A 86 -6.49 15.67 0.21
C LEU A 86 -6.16 16.65 -0.91
N ASP A 87 -7.20 17.12 -1.63
CA ASP A 87 -7.03 18.10 -2.73
C ASP A 87 -6.46 19.44 -2.23
N ASP A 88 -6.93 19.93 -1.08
CA ASP A 88 -6.46 21.16 -0.44
C ASP A 88 -4.95 21.11 -0.13
N HIS A 89 -4.38 19.89 0.03
CA HIS A 89 -2.95 19.68 0.31
C HIS A 89 -2.17 19.09 -0.88
N GLY A 90 -2.79 18.92 -2.05
CA GLY A 90 -2.16 18.35 -3.24
C GLY A 90 -1.73 16.89 -3.07
N LEU A 91 -2.51 16.13 -2.30
CA LEU A 91 -2.32 14.70 -2.07
C LEU A 91 -3.31 13.88 -2.88
N VAL A 92 -2.91 12.66 -3.27
CA VAL A 92 -3.79 11.65 -3.86
C VAL A 92 -3.87 10.44 -2.94
N CYS A 93 -5.01 9.75 -2.95
CA CYS A 93 -5.20 8.49 -2.22
C CYS A 93 -5.66 7.40 -3.18
N PRO A 94 -4.73 6.63 -3.78
CA PRO A 94 -5.08 5.58 -4.74
C PRO A 94 -5.64 4.32 -4.08
N SER A 95 -5.38 4.09 -2.78
CA SER A 95 -5.64 2.84 -2.07
C SER A 95 -6.03 3.08 -0.62
N ALA A 96 -6.81 2.15 -0.06
CA ALA A 96 -7.03 2.03 1.38
C ALA A 96 -7.13 0.57 1.81
N HIS A 97 -6.66 0.26 3.02
CA HIS A 97 -6.85 -1.04 3.64
C HIS A 97 -8.29 -1.22 4.13
N CYS A 98 -8.92 -2.30 3.69
CA CYS A 98 -10.25 -2.73 4.12
C CYS A 98 -10.16 -4.12 4.76
N GLY A 99 -10.58 -4.25 6.01
CA GLY A 99 -10.54 -5.53 6.71
C GLY A 99 -11.55 -6.54 6.15
N MET A 100 -11.22 -7.83 6.19
CA MET A 100 -12.08 -8.92 5.66
C MET A 100 -13.50 -8.92 6.24
N LYS A 101 -13.68 -8.57 7.53
CA LYS A 101 -15.02 -8.44 8.13
C LYS A 101 -15.88 -7.42 7.38
N ALA A 102 -15.31 -6.27 7.04
CA ALA A 102 -16.03 -5.23 6.31
C ALA A 102 -16.31 -5.65 4.85
N LEU A 103 -15.36 -6.31 4.21
CA LEU A 103 -15.55 -6.85 2.86
C LEU A 103 -16.67 -7.91 2.81
N ARG A 104 -16.81 -8.73 3.85
CA ARG A 104 -17.89 -9.73 3.95
C ARG A 104 -19.26 -9.12 4.21
N THR A 105 -19.37 -8.00 4.92
CA THR A 105 -20.65 -7.49 5.44
C THR A 105 -21.05 -6.13 4.92
N ARG A 106 -20.10 -5.31 4.43
CA ARG A 106 -20.31 -3.90 4.06
C ARG A 106 -19.53 -3.50 2.80
N GLN A 107 -19.25 -4.45 1.90
CA GLN A 107 -18.39 -4.20 0.74
C GLN A 107 -18.87 -3.04 -0.13
N GLN A 108 -20.18 -2.95 -0.40
CA GLN A 108 -20.74 -1.89 -1.25
C GLN A 108 -20.58 -0.50 -0.63
N GLU A 109 -20.67 -0.38 0.69
CA GLU A 109 -20.42 0.88 1.39
C GLU A 109 -18.94 1.29 1.25
N MET A 110 -18.01 0.33 1.38
CA MET A 110 -16.58 0.60 1.24
C MET A 110 -16.19 0.95 -0.20
N ILE A 111 -16.84 0.32 -1.17
CA ILE A 111 -16.71 0.66 -2.60
C ILE A 111 -17.19 2.10 -2.86
N ALA A 112 -18.36 2.47 -2.35
CA ALA A 112 -18.90 3.83 -2.51
C ALA A 112 -17.96 4.87 -1.90
N TRP A 113 -17.50 4.64 -0.66
CA TRP A 113 -16.55 5.49 0.03
C TRP A 113 -15.21 5.64 -0.74
N ALA A 114 -14.66 4.54 -1.23
CA ALA A 114 -13.43 4.56 -2.02
C ALA A 114 -13.58 5.37 -3.32
N LYS A 115 -14.75 5.26 -3.97
CA LYS A 115 -15.06 6.03 -5.19
C LYS A 115 -15.24 7.52 -4.91
N ASP A 116 -15.86 7.91 -3.80
CA ASP A 116 -15.98 9.32 -3.40
C ASP A 116 -14.61 9.99 -3.21
N ILE A 117 -13.61 9.24 -2.76
CA ILE A 117 -12.21 9.72 -2.62
C ILE A 117 -11.47 9.70 -3.97
N GLY A 118 -11.94 8.93 -4.95
CA GLY A 118 -11.28 8.74 -6.24
C GLY A 118 -10.21 7.64 -6.23
N MET A 119 -10.33 6.67 -5.35
CA MET A 119 -9.42 5.51 -5.30
C MET A 119 -9.57 4.63 -6.54
N THR A 120 -8.49 3.95 -6.88
CA THR A 120 -8.43 2.95 -7.96
C THR A 120 -8.16 1.54 -7.44
N GLN A 121 -7.79 1.42 -6.17
CA GLN A 121 -7.42 0.17 -5.51
C GLN A 121 -8.11 0.06 -4.15
N MET A 122 -8.37 -1.17 -3.73
CA MET A 122 -8.81 -1.50 -2.38
C MET A 122 -7.93 -2.64 -1.86
N ALA A 123 -7.11 -2.35 -0.86
CA ALA A 123 -6.18 -3.31 -0.29
C ALA A 123 -6.80 -4.05 0.92
N THR A 124 -6.32 -5.24 1.19
CA THR A 124 -6.70 -6.04 2.36
C THR A 124 -5.44 -6.54 3.03
N ALA A 125 -5.25 -6.22 4.32
CA ALA A 125 -4.04 -6.54 5.04
C ALA A 125 -3.79 -8.06 5.16
N SER A 126 -4.86 -8.84 5.39
CA SER A 126 -4.81 -10.29 5.46
C SER A 126 -6.19 -10.89 5.16
N LEU A 127 -6.24 -12.08 4.60
CA LEU A 127 -7.48 -12.83 4.34
C LEU A 127 -8.20 -13.27 5.63
N ALA A 128 -7.55 -13.16 6.77
CA ALA A 128 -8.11 -13.50 8.08
C ALA A 128 -8.77 -14.90 8.09
N ALA A 129 -8.09 -15.88 7.47
CA ALA A 129 -8.53 -17.27 7.46
C ALA A 129 -7.94 -18.03 8.65
N PRO A 130 -8.54 -19.17 9.05
CA PRO A 130 -8.09 -19.96 10.19
C PRO A 130 -6.64 -20.46 10.04
N MET A 131 -5.85 -20.26 11.09
CA MET A 131 -4.52 -20.84 11.25
C MET A 131 -4.26 -21.15 12.73
N GLN A 132 -3.46 -22.16 12.99
CA GLN A 132 -3.06 -22.56 14.34
C GLN A 132 -1.54 -22.74 14.40
N ASN A 133 -0.88 -22.10 15.37
CA ASN A 133 0.58 -22.19 15.53
C ASN A 133 1.37 -21.87 14.24
N GLY A 134 0.86 -20.94 13.42
CA GLY A 134 1.46 -20.57 12.14
C GLY A 134 1.33 -21.65 11.04
N MET A 135 0.38 -22.59 11.18
CA MET A 135 0.04 -23.61 10.20
C MET A 135 -1.40 -23.47 9.75
N THR A 136 -1.69 -23.88 8.51
CA THR A 136 -3.04 -23.96 7.96
C THR A 136 -3.15 -25.13 6.98
N THR A 137 -4.37 -25.54 6.62
CA THR A 137 -4.60 -26.61 5.66
C THR A 137 -4.74 -26.08 4.23
N MET A 138 -4.44 -26.91 3.23
CA MET A 138 -4.64 -26.57 1.82
C MET A 138 -6.10 -26.24 1.52
N ASP A 139 -7.06 -26.91 2.15
CA ASP A 139 -8.49 -26.65 1.94
C ASP A 139 -8.89 -25.26 2.49
N THR A 140 -8.32 -24.86 3.63
CA THR A 140 -8.49 -23.50 4.16
C THR A 140 -7.96 -22.45 3.18
N VAL A 141 -6.77 -22.68 2.60
CA VAL A 141 -6.18 -21.74 1.62
C VAL A 141 -7.05 -21.64 0.36
N LYS A 142 -7.52 -22.78 -0.17
CA LYS A 142 -8.44 -22.81 -1.33
C LYS A 142 -9.74 -22.07 -1.06
N ALA A 143 -10.34 -22.29 0.12
CA ALA A 143 -11.58 -21.63 0.52
C ALA A 143 -11.38 -20.10 0.63
N ALA A 144 -10.31 -19.66 1.26
CA ALA A 144 -9.97 -18.24 1.38
C ALA A 144 -9.72 -17.58 0.02
N ALA A 145 -9.00 -18.25 -0.87
CA ALA A 145 -8.75 -17.76 -2.24
C ALA A 145 -10.06 -17.66 -3.05
N ALA A 146 -10.93 -18.65 -2.96
CA ALA A 146 -12.21 -18.65 -3.65
C ALA A 146 -13.13 -17.52 -3.15
N GLU A 147 -13.18 -17.28 -1.84
CA GLU A 147 -13.90 -16.15 -1.25
C GLU A 147 -13.34 -14.82 -1.75
N TYR A 148 -12.02 -14.64 -1.70
CA TYR A 148 -11.38 -13.39 -2.08
C TYR A 148 -11.51 -13.08 -3.57
N ASN A 149 -11.48 -14.09 -4.45
CA ASN A 149 -11.77 -13.91 -5.87
C ASN A 149 -13.20 -13.39 -6.11
N LYS A 150 -14.20 -13.84 -5.33
CA LYS A 150 -15.58 -13.32 -5.41
C LYS A 150 -15.64 -11.86 -4.96
N ILE A 151 -14.98 -11.51 -3.84
CA ILE A 151 -14.88 -10.13 -3.35
C ILE A 151 -14.22 -9.24 -4.41
N ALA A 152 -13.14 -9.71 -5.01
CA ALA A 152 -12.42 -8.97 -6.05
C ALA A 152 -13.26 -8.77 -7.33
N ALA A 153 -14.08 -9.75 -7.70
CA ALA A 153 -15.00 -9.61 -8.84
C ALA A 153 -16.04 -8.51 -8.62
N GLU A 154 -16.56 -8.36 -7.39
CA GLU A 154 -17.48 -7.26 -7.06
C GLU A 154 -16.79 -5.89 -7.07
N ALA A 155 -15.56 -5.79 -6.55
CA ALA A 155 -14.78 -4.56 -6.63
C ALA A 155 -14.48 -4.16 -8.10
N ALA A 156 -14.14 -5.14 -8.94
CA ALA A 156 -13.86 -4.92 -10.36
C ALA A 156 -15.07 -4.36 -11.14
N LYS A 157 -16.31 -4.77 -10.82
CA LYS A 157 -17.54 -4.20 -11.42
C LYS A 157 -17.66 -2.69 -11.16
N ALA A 158 -17.11 -2.22 -10.04
CA ALA A 158 -17.08 -0.80 -9.67
C ALA A 158 -15.84 -0.06 -10.21
N GLY A 159 -14.96 -0.73 -10.95
CA GLY A 159 -13.72 -0.17 -11.47
C GLY A 159 -12.59 -0.10 -10.44
N LEU A 160 -12.69 -0.83 -9.31
CA LEU A 160 -11.65 -0.90 -8.29
C LEU A 160 -10.84 -2.20 -8.44
N GLN A 161 -9.52 -2.08 -8.37
CA GLN A 161 -8.63 -3.23 -8.32
C GLN A 161 -8.50 -3.73 -6.88
N GLN A 162 -8.89 -4.98 -6.63
CA GLN A 162 -8.62 -5.60 -5.33
C GLN A 162 -7.15 -5.95 -5.20
N VAL A 163 -6.57 -5.68 -4.02
CA VAL A 163 -5.14 -5.90 -3.74
C VAL A 163 -5.01 -6.68 -2.44
N LEU A 164 -4.17 -7.72 -2.43
CA LEU A 164 -3.85 -8.47 -1.22
C LEU A 164 -2.48 -8.04 -0.69
N HIS A 165 -2.44 -7.63 0.56
CA HIS A 165 -1.26 -7.43 1.37
C HIS A 165 -0.86 -8.75 2.06
N ASP A 166 0.38 -8.88 2.54
CA ASP A 166 0.92 -10.16 3.01
C ASP A 166 1.20 -10.18 4.52
N GLU A 167 0.19 -9.82 5.32
CA GLU A 167 0.25 -9.93 6.79
C GLU A 167 -0.54 -11.14 7.33
N GLY A 168 -0.08 -11.72 8.44
CA GLY A 168 -0.84 -12.71 9.18
C GLY A 168 -0.97 -14.07 8.47
N PHE A 169 -2.16 -14.41 7.99
CA PHE A 169 -2.49 -15.70 7.36
C PHE A 169 -1.55 -16.04 6.19
N GLU A 170 -1.13 -15.07 5.42
CA GLU A 170 -0.28 -15.21 4.25
C GLU A 170 1.11 -15.79 4.59
N SER A 171 1.57 -15.59 5.83
CA SER A 171 2.84 -16.11 6.33
C SER A 171 2.75 -17.54 6.94
N ALA A 172 1.54 -18.08 7.09
CA ALA A 172 1.35 -19.44 7.62
C ALA A 172 1.91 -20.50 6.67
N LYS A 173 2.41 -21.60 7.23
CA LYS A 173 2.83 -22.77 6.44
C LYS A 173 1.63 -23.66 6.13
N VAL A 174 1.60 -24.20 4.92
CA VAL A 174 0.56 -25.16 4.50
C VAL A 174 0.97 -26.57 4.91
N GLU A 175 0.12 -27.23 5.70
CA GLU A 175 0.36 -28.59 6.17
C GLU A 175 0.53 -29.56 5.00
N GLY A 176 1.56 -30.40 5.05
CA GLY A 176 1.88 -31.39 4.03
C GLY A 176 2.42 -30.85 2.70
N ASP A 177 2.38 -29.53 2.46
CA ASP A 177 2.89 -28.88 1.24
C ASP A 177 4.29 -28.28 1.45
N GLY A 178 4.56 -27.74 2.63
CA GLY A 178 5.83 -27.12 3.01
C GLY A 178 5.99 -25.66 2.54
N ARG A 179 5.13 -25.17 1.64
CA ARG A 179 5.11 -23.78 1.20
C ARG A 179 4.40 -22.86 2.22
N VAL A 180 4.72 -21.59 2.18
CA VAL A 180 3.91 -20.59 2.87
C VAL A 180 2.64 -20.30 2.07
N THR A 181 1.57 -19.95 2.78
CA THR A 181 0.24 -19.64 2.20
C THR A 181 0.33 -18.61 1.09
N TYR A 182 1.19 -17.60 1.21
CA TYR A 182 1.40 -16.57 0.20
C TYR A 182 1.75 -17.13 -1.18
N GLN A 183 2.64 -18.13 -1.24
CA GLN A 183 3.03 -18.76 -2.49
C GLN A 183 1.87 -19.53 -3.14
N VAL A 184 1.05 -20.20 -2.34
CA VAL A 184 -0.14 -20.93 -2.82
C VAL A 184 -1.22 -19.96 -3.28
N LEU A 185 -1.43 -18.86 -2.56
CA LEU A 185 -2.38 -17.80 -2.94
C LEU A 185 -2.03 -17.14 -4.28
N LEU A 186 -0.73 -16.96 -4.58
CA LEU A 186 -0.32 -16.43 -5.89
C LEU A 186 -0.76 -17.31 -7.06
N GLU A 187 -0.93 -18.62 -6.84
CA GLU A 187 -1.42 -19.58 -7.86
C GLU A 187 -2.95 -19.62 -7.91
N LEU A 188 -3.64 -19.49 -6.77
CA LEU A 188 -5.09 -19.67 -6.66
C LEU A 188 -5.91 -18.38 -6.92
N LEU A 189 -5.33 -17.22 -6.66
CA LEU A 189 -5.98 -15.94 -6.86
C LEU A 189 -5.94 -15.54 -8.34
N ASP A 190 -7.09 -15.18 -8.89
CA ASP A 190 -7.21 -14.71 -10.28
C ASP A 190 -6.31 -13.47 -10.50
N PRO A 191 -5.30 -13.54 -11.38
CA PRO A 191 -4.34 -12.47 -11.60
C PRO A 191 -4.94 -11.21 -12.25
N LYS A 192 -6.15 -11.31 -12.82
CA LYS A 192 -6.87 -10.16 -13.37
C LYS A 192 -7.65 -9.43 -12.28
N LEU A 193 -8.22 -10.16 -11.34
CA LEU A 193 -9.07 -9.63 -10.27
C LEU A 193 -8.28 -9.18 -9.05
N VAL A 194 -7.25 -9.96 -8.66
CA VAL A 194 -6.44 -9.71 -7.46
C VAL A 194 -5.02 -9.37 -7.85
N LYS A 195 -4.53 -8.24 -7.39
CA LYS A 195 -3.12 -7.86 -7.42
C LYS A 195 -2.52 -7.96 -6.02
N MET A 196 -1.21 -7.79 -5.92
CA MET A 196 -0.48 -7.95 -4.66
C MET A 196 0.13 -6.61 -4.23
N GLN A 197 0.15 -6.39 -2.92
CA GLN A 197 0.93 -5.36 -2.25
C GLN A 197 1.96 -6.06 -1.38
N PHE A 198 3.24 -5.86 -1.64
CA PHE A 198 4.30 -6.54 -0.89
C PHE A 198 4.64 -5.77 0.39
N GLN A 199 4.63 -6.48 1.52
CA GLN A 199 5.05 -5.94 2.82
C GLN A 199 6.51 -6.31 3.10
N MET A 200 7.40 -5.32 3.20
CA MET A 200 8.83 -5.58 3.41
C MET A 200 9.12 -6.29 4.74
N THR A 201 8.32 -6.03 5.78
CA THR A 201 8.48 -6.73 7.06
C THR A 201 8.11 -8.22 7.02
N ALA A 202 7.31 -8.64 6.05
CA ALA A 202 6.94 -10.03 5.87
C ALA A 202 8.04 -10.87 5.18
N MET A 203 9.08 -10.25 4.61
CA MET A 203 10.07 -10.93 3.77
C MET A 203 10.78 -12.12 4.43
N ARG A 204 10.98 -12.09 5.76
CA ARG A 204 11.55 -13.26 6.49
C ARG A 204 10.62 -14.48 6.44
N ALA A 205 9.33 -14.27 6.33
CA ALA A 205 8.35 -15.35 6.30
C ALA A 205 8.01 -15.76 4.87
N VAL A 206 7.82 -14.79 3.96
CA VAL A 206 7.35 -15.08 2.60
C VAL A 206 8.47 -15.16 1.56
N GLY A 207 9.62 -14.51 1.77
CA GLY A 207 10.78 -14.54 0.88
C GLY A 207 11.13 -13.19 0.26
N ASP A 208 12.12 -13.19 -0.63
CA ASP A 208 12.70 -12.00 -1.26
C ASP A 208 11.73 -11.33 -2.25
N PRO A 209 11.43 -10.02 -2.07
CA PRO A 209 10.60 -9.25 -3.00
C PRO A 209 11.13 -9.23 -4.45
N VAL A 210 12.44 -9.17 -4.63
CA VAL A 210 13.07 -9.14 -5.98
C VAL A 210 12.72 -10.40 -6.76
N MET A 211 12.75 -11.55 -6.10
CA MET A 211 12.35 -12.84 -6.69
C MET A 211 10.89 -12.81 -7.13
N TYR A 212 9.98 -12.34 -6.26
CA TYR A 212 8.55 -12.29 -6.56
C TYR A 212 8.24 -11.33 -7.71
N PHE A 213 8.80 -10.13 -7.69
CA PHE A 213 8.56 -9.11 -8.72
C PHE A 213 9.01 -9.57 -10.10
N LYS A 214 10.14 -10.27 -10.19
CA LYS A 214 10.65 -10.84 -11.45
C LYS A 214 9.84 -12.06 -11.91
N LYS A 215 9.45 -12.93 -10.98
CA LYS A 215 8.73 -14.19 -11.29
C LYS A 215 7.29 -13.96 -11.73
N TYR A 216 6.63 -12.90 -11.23
CA TYR A 216 5.22 -12.62 -11.47
C TYR A 216 5.01 -11.22 -12.09
N PRO A 217 5.37 -11.01 -13.37
CA PRO A 217 5.23 -9.70 -14.05
C PRO A 217 3.81 -9.16 -13.99
N GLY A 218 3.65 -7.88 -13.65
CA GLY A 218 2.34 -7.20 -13.59
C GLY A 218 1.44 -7.63 -12.42
N ARG A 219 1.96 -8.45 -11.48
CA ARG A 219 1.17 -8.93 -10.34
C ARG A 219 1.29 -8.04 -9.11
N PHE A 220 2.43 -7.39 -8.91
CA PHE A 220 2.77 -6.59 -7.73
C PHE A 220 2.65 -5.10 -8.03
N ILE A 221 1.43 -4.56 -7.87
CA ILE A 221 1.14 -3.17 -8.25
C ILE A 221 1.37 -2.18 -7.11
N SER A 222 1.61 -2.65 -5.90
CA SER A 222 1.84 -1.85 -4.71
C SER A 222 2.88 -2.49 -3.81
N MET A 223 3.53 -1.71 -2.95
CA MET A 223 4.39 -2.20 -1.86
C MET A 223 4.44 -1.23 -0.70
N HIS A 224 4.59 -1.76 0.51
CA HIS A 224 4.97 -0.98 1.68
C HIS A 224 6.50 -0.92 1.79
N VAL A 225 6.99 0.30 1.85
CA VAL A 225 8.41 0.62 1.95
C VAL A 225 8.76 0.83 3.42
N GLN A 226 9.48 -0.13 3.98
CA GLN A 226 9.90 -0.11 5.38
C GLN A 226 11.36 -0.53 5.45
N GLY A 227 12.17 0.21 6.21
CA GLY A 227 13.54 -0.20 6.46
C GLY A 227 13.58 -1.48 7.29
N VAL A 228 14.37 -2.45 6.86
CA VAL A 228 14.46 -3.78 7.45
C VAL A 228 15.90 -4.08 7.87
N ASP A 229 16.14 -4.31 9.15
CA ASP A 229 17.40 -4.82 9.63
C ASP A 229 17.40 -6.35 9.64
N LEU A 230 18.01 -6.96 8.62
CA LEU A 230 18.13 -8.41 8.50
C LEU A 230 19.08 -9.02 9.52
N ASN A 231 19.97 -8.22 10.13
CA ASN A 231 20.92 -8.66 11.14
C ASN A 231 20.33 -8.66 12.56
N ALA A 232 19.25 -7.94 12.77
CA ALA A 232 18.54 -7.94 14.04
C ALA A 232 17.87 -9.31 14.28
N PRO A 233 17.90 -9.81 15.53
CA PRO A 233 17.17 -11.03 15.87
C PRO A 233 15.66 -10.85 15.60
N ALA A 234 15.02 -11.88 15.07
CA ALA A 234 13.57 -11.85 14.95
C ALA A 234 12.95 -11.77 16.36
N PRO A 235 11.94 -10.91 16.59
CA PRO A 235 11.20 -10.90 17.85
C PRO A 235 10.64 -12.28 18.18
N GLU A 236 10.70 -12.67 19.45
CA GLU A 236 10.19 -13.96 19.89
C GLU A 236 8.68 -14.06 19.59
N GLY A 237 8.26 -15.15 18.94
CA GLY A 237 6.87 -15.39 18.55
C GLY A 237 6.35 -14.52 17.40
N ASN A 238 7.12 -13.58 16.89
CA ASN A 238 6.75 -12.74 15.76
C ASN A 238 7.68 -12.98 14.57
N ARG A 239 7.11 -13.24 13.39
CA ARG A 239 7.85 -13.43 12.14
C ARG A 239 8.15 -12.14 11.39
N ALA A 240 7.59 -11.01 11.86
CA ALA A 240 7.85 -9.71 11.28
C ALA A 240 9.32 -9.30 11.49
N THR A 241 9.89 -8.65 10.52
CA THR A 241 11.23 -8.09 10.61
C THR A 241 11.15 -6.73 11.30
N PRO A 242 12.07 -6.36 12.24
CA PRO A 242 12.08 -5.03 12.84
C PRO A 242 12.13 -3.91 11.80
N THR A 243 11.30 -2.87 11.97
CA THR A 243 11.10 -1.81 10.97
C THR A 243 11.51 -0.42 11.43
N ASN A 244 12.22 -0.30 12.55
CA ASN A 244 12.59 0.99 13.12
C ASN A 244 13.84 1.62 12.48
N VAL A 245 14.28 1.08 11.34
CA VAL A 245 15.44 1.58 10.61
C VAL A 245 14.95 2.39 9.41
N PRO A 246 15.44 3.63 9.21
CA PRO A 246 15.09 4.40 8.03
C PRO A 246 15.52 3.69 6.74
N VAL A 247 14.69 3.76 5.71
CA VAL A 247 15.02 3.30 4.36
C VAL A 247 16.34 3.93 3.90
N GLY A 248 17.24 3.09 3.40
CA GLY A 248 18.60 3.50 3.00
C GLY A 248 19.64 3.49 4.13
N LYS A 249 19.22 3.19 5.38
CA LYS A 249 20.11 2.86 6.50
C LYS A 249 19.88 1.42 6.98
N ASP A 250 19.14 0.68 6.25
CA ASP A 250 18.71 -0.69 6.47
C ASP A 250 19.56 -1.71 5.69
N SER A 251 19.17 -2.98 5.73
CA SER A 251 19.91 -4.06 5.07
C SER A 251 19.49 -4.30 3.61
N LEU A 252 18.54 -3.52 3.07
CA LEU A 252 17.94 -3.80 1.76
C LEU A 252 18.61 -3.02 0.62
N ASP A 253 18.78 -3.67 -0.53
CA ASP A 253 19.16 -3.01 -1.79
C ASP A 253 17.90 -2.43 -2.45
N TRP A 254 17.53 -1.22 -2.04
CA TRP A 254 16.36 -0.53 -2.56
C TRP A 254 16.41 -0.27 -4.07
N ARG A 255 17.61 -0.11 -4.63
CA ARG A 255 17.73 0.04 -6.08
C ARG A 255 17.31 -1.23 -6.80
N ALA A 256 17.85 -2.38 -6.39
CA ALA A 256 17.47 -3.67 -6.97
C ALA A 256 15.99 -3.99 -6.76
N ILE A 257 15.41 -3.63 -5.60
CA ILE A 257 13.98 -3.80 -5.31
C ILE A 257 13.13 -2.98 -6.26
N PHE A 258 13.39 -1.68 -6.44
CA PHE A 258 12.61 -0.83 -7.34
C PHE A 258 12.80 -1.21 -8.81
N GLU A 259 14.02 -1.58 -9.23
CA GLU A 259 14.26 -2.11 -10.58
C GLU A 259 13.43 -3.37 -10.86
N ALA A 260 13.37 -4.30 -9.91
CA ALA A 260 12.52 -5.49 -10.02
C ALA A 260 11.03 -5.14 -9.96
N ALA A 261 10.63 -4.20 -9.12
CA ALA A 261 9.24 -3.75 -8.97
C ALA A 261 8.67 -3.14 -10.26
N LYS A 262 9.52 -2.58 -11.13
CA LYS A 262 9.13 -2.16 -12.48
C LYS A 262 8.58 -3.33 -13.29
N THR A 263 9.24 -4.49 -13.26
CA THR A 263 8.76 -5.73 -13.87
C THR A 263 7.50 -6.24 -13.17
N GLY A 264 7.44 -6.14 -11.84
CA GLY A 264 6.25 -6.46 -11.03
C GLY A 264 5.01 -5.66 -11.41
N GLY A 265 5.19 -4.50 -12.04
CA GLY A 265 4.10 -3.63 -12.49
C GLY A 265 3.68 -2.59 -11.46
N LEU A 266 4.62 -2.13 -10.61
CA LEU A 266 4.38 -1.19 -9.52
C LEU A 266 3.71 0.10 -10.02
N LYS A 267 2.62 0.49 -9.37
CA LYS A 267 1.85 1.73 -9.62
C LYS A 267 1.95 2.73 -8.48
N ASN A 268 2.18 2.24 -7.27
CA ASN A 268 2.35 3.05 -6.06
C ASN A 268 3.18 2.30 -5.03
N TYR A 269 3.75 3.04 -4.10
CA TYR A 269 4.45 2.54 -2.93
C TYR A 269 4.25 3.49 -1.77
N PHE A 270 4.25 2.97 -0.54
CA PHE A 270 3.94 3.74 0.66
C PHE A 270 4.96 3.46 1.76
N VAL A 271 5.59 4.50 2.28
CA VAL A 271 6.39 4.39 3.50
C VAL A 271 5.45 4.11 4.66
N GLU A 272 5.71 3.04 5.41
CA GLU A 272 4.91 2.64 6.56
C GLU A 272 5.79 2.55 7.80
N GLN A 273 6.10 3.69 8.38
CA GLN A 273 6.97 3.83 9.56
C GLN A 273 6.44 4.94 10.47
N ASP A 274 6.96 5.06 11.70
CA ASP A 274 6.70 6.22 12.53
C ASP A 274 7.13 7.52 11.86
N TRP A 275 6.68 8.67 12.38
CA TRP A 275 6.86 9.96 11.69
C TRP A 275 8.32 10.31 11.46
N ASP A 276 9.17 10.18 12.48
CA ASP A 276 10.57 10.60 12.39
C ASP A 276 11.37 9.72 11.42
N THR A 277 11.08 8.43 11.43
CA THR A 277 11.64 7.44 10.49
C THR A 277 11.12 7.66 9.07
N THR A 278 9.83 7.99 8.91
CA THR A 278 9.21 8.33 7.62
C THR A 278 9.90 9.52 6.97
N ILE A 279 10.18 10.60 7.70
CA ILE A 279 10.87 11.78 7.17
C ILE A 279 12.27 11.44 6.64
N GLN A 280 13.04 10.60 7.35
CA GLN A 280 14.36 10.16 6.93
C GLN A 280 14.27 9.27 5.68
N SER A 281 13.31 8.35 5.63
CA SER A 281 13.05 7.45 4.51
C SER A 281 12.64 8.23 3.25
N VAL A 282 11.76 9.22 3.37
CA VAL A 282 11.38 10.12 2.28
C VAL A 282 12.57 10.91 1.74
N ALA A 283 13.45 11.41 2.64
CA ALA A 283 14.66 12.12 2.24
C ALA A 283 15.64 11.25 1.43
N TYR A 284 15.73 9.96 1.74
CA TYR A 284 16.50 8.99 0.95
C TYR A 284 15.83 8.71 -0.40
N LEU A 285 14.52 8.40 -0.42
CA LEU A 285 13.78 8.09 -1.63
C LEU A 285 13.83 9.21 -2.68
N LYS A 286 13.81 10.49 -2.26
CA LYS A 286 13.99 11.64 -3.15
C LYS A 286 15.34 11.65 -3.88
N LYS A 287 16.34 10.93 -3.39
CA LYS A 287 17.71 10.87 -3.95
C LYS A 287 17.96 9.55 -4.68
N LEU A 288 17.12 8.55 -4.48
CA LEU A 288 17.30 7.23 -5.05
C LEU A 288 17.08 7.26 -6.57
N LYS A 289 18.11 6.95 -7.33
CA LYS A 289 18.07 6.83 -8.79
C LYS A 289 17.77 5.39 -9.19
N VAL A 290 16.69 5.18 -9.96
CA VAL A 290 16.26 3.86 -10.46
C VAL A 290 15.93 3.95 -11.93
#